data_66afadb4be21a406d698213c19559b94
#
_entry.id   66afadb4be21a406d698213c19559b94
#
_cell.length_a   1.000
_cell.length_b   1.000
_cell.length_c   1.000
_cell.angle_alpha   90.00
_cell.angle_beta   90.00
_cell.angle_gamma   90.00
#
_symmetry.space_group_name_H-M   'P 1'
#
loop_
_entity.id
_entity.type
_entity.pdbx_description
1 polymer ?
#
loop_
_entity_poly.entity_id
_entity_poly.type
_entity_poly.pdbx_seq_one_letter_code
_entity_poly.pdbx_strand_id
1 'polypeptide(L)'
;MSGLLKKLPAKLTNKLPAKVSDSTKSSVEKPSSTLKPISNQFTKLLSVTKYLPAGARSSILSKAFGKVVPYVGTTGIYYETVEPNQVVVSLNNNKAVQNHIGSIHAVAITLLAETATGFILGLNLPSDRILLIKSYSVNFHRPIKKGQIAAIASLSDEQRLDILNTPKGEMIIPCVIKDRESDSDRDPIVVEMTWAWIPKAELEARRQGKASEKVAEDDTKTEASIEESDASSTENESDAPK
;
A
#
# COMPACT_ATOMS: atom_id res chain seq x y z
N MET A 1 27.87 -37.36 22.94
CA MET A 1 28.34 -36.31 22.00
C MET A 1 27.25 -35.28 21.94
N SER A 2 27.13 -34.39 22.85
CA SER A 2 27.79 -33.10 23.14
C SER A 2 27.72 -32.11 21.97
N GLY A 3 26.78 -31.18 22.09
CA GLY A 3 26.96 -29.75 21.99
C GLY A 3 26.76 -29.14 20.62
N LEU A 4 25.87 -28.26 20.50
CA LEU A 4 26.06 -26.82 20.17
C LEU A 4 24.72 -26.13 19.98
N LEU A 5 24.08 -25.74 21.07
CA LEU A 5 23.10 -24.66 21.05
C LEU A 5 23.86 -23.33 20.95
N LYS A 6 23.87 -22.69 19.79
CA LYS A 6 24.31 -21.30 19.65
C LYS A 6 23.22 -20.36 20.16
N LYS A 7 23.57 -19.64 21.21
CA LYS A 7 22.79 -18.58 21.86
C LYS A 7 22.46 -17.45 20.87
N LEU A 8 21.19 -17.15 20.75
CA LEU A 8 20.69 -15.87 20.18
C LEU A 8 20.92 -14.76 21.22
N PRO A 9 21.30 -13.54 20.80
CA PRO A 9 21.45 -12.41 21.72
C PRO A 9 20.09 -11.87 22.14
N ALA A 10 19.98 -11.61 23.44
CA ALA A 10 18.80 -11.06 24.10
C ALA A 10 18.65 -9.57 23.88
N LYS A 11 17.37 -9.16 23.82
CA LYS A 11 16.85 -7.85 24.22
C LYS A 11 17.22 -6.61 23.40
N LEU A 12 16.30 -6.26 22.47
CA LEU A 12 15.88 -4.87 22.32
C LEU A 12 14.55 -4.67 23.09
N THR A 13 14.63 -4.18 24.30
CA THR A 13 13.48 -3.70 25.06
C THR A 13 13.09 -2.33 24.54
N ASN A 14 12.16 -2.25 23.62
CA ASN A 14 11.51 -1.00 23.27
C ASN A 14 10.50 -0.67 24.38
N LYS A 15 10.81 0.37 25.15
CA LYS A 15 10.00 0.92 26.22
C LYS A 15 8.73 1.52 25.62
N LEU A 16 7.60 0.86 25.82
CA LEU A 16 6.27 1.43 25.59
C LEU A 16 6.07 2.64 26.50
N PRO A 17 5.50 3.74 26.03
CA PRO A 17 5.13 4.85 26.91
C PRO A 17 3.97 4.45 27.81
N ALA A 18 4.03 4.94 29.04
CA ALA A 18 3.18 4.63 30.17
C ALA A 18 1.69 4.88 29.89
N LYS A 19 0.83 4.09 30.58
CA LYS A 19 -0.62 4.23 30.73
C LYS A 19 -1.06 5.68 30.86
N VAL A 20 -1.90 6.13 29.92
CA VAL A 20 -2.75 7.30 30.14
C VAL A 20 -4.03 6.84 30.79
N SER A 21 -4.30 7.37 31.98
CA SER A 21 -5.49 7.12 32.77
C SER A 21 -6.75 7.63 32.10
N ASP A 22 -7.77 6.81 32.23
CA ASP A 22 -9.16 7.04 31.85
C ASP A 22 -9.75 8.26 32.58
N SER A 23 -10.22 9.23 31.83
CA SER A 23 -11.43 10.00 32.15
C SER A 23 -11.70 11.07 31.06
N THR A 24 -12.94 11.24 30.77
CA THR A 24 -13.62 12.27 29.96
C THR A 24 -13.89 11.92 28.50
N LYS A 25 -15.19 11.84 28.24
CA LYS A 25 -15.82 12.09 26.93
C LYS A 25 -15.18 13.35 26.32
N SER A 26 -14.18 13.20 25.49
CA SER A 26 -13.64 14.31 24.74
C SER A 26 -14.23 14.28 23.34
N SER A 27 -14.99 15.31 23.02
CA SER A 27 -15.17 15.83 21.68
C SER A 27 -13.86 15.72 20.95
N VAL A 28 -13.82 14.96 19.85
CA VAL A 28 -12.67 14.86 18.96
C VAL A 28 -12.44 16.27 18.39
N GLU A 29 -11.57 17.03 19.02
CA GLU A 29 -11.04 18.26 18.43
C GLU A 29 -10.34 17.87 17.13
N LYS A 30 -10.82 18.45 16.01
CA LYS A 30 -10.12 18.36 14.72
C LYS A 30 -8.75 18.99 14.90
N PRO A 31 -7.65 18.25 14.72
CA PRO A 31 -6.32 18.85 14.77
C PRO A 31 -6.23 19.88 13.63
N SER A 32 -6.10 21.14 13.99
CA SER A 32 -5.85 22.23 13.05
C SER A 32 -4.44 22.09 12.53
N SER A 33 -4.27 21.44 11.39
CA SER A 33 -2.98 21.37 10.72
C SER A 33 -2.61 22.74 10.14
N THR A 34 -1.46 23.25 10.51
CA THR A 34 -0.89 24.51 10.02
C THR A 34 -0.25 24.36 8.63
N LEU A 35 -0.11 23.13 8.13
CA LEU A 35 0.52 22.86 6.84
C LEU A 35 -0.41 23.13 5.67
N LYS A 36 0.11 23.85 4.67
CA LYS A 36 -0.63 24.10 3.42
C LYS A 36 -0.96 22.79 2.69
N PRO A 37 -2.16 22.64 2.14
CA PRO A 37 -2.52 21.46 1.36
C PRO A 37 -1.60 21.35 0.13
N ILE A 38 -1.12 20.14 -0.14
CA ILE A 38 -0.34 19.83 -1.33
C ILE A 38 -1.30 19.70 -2.52
N SER A 39 -0.92 20.22 -3.68
CA SER A 39 -1.69 20.05 -4.90
C SER A 39 -1.23 18.80 -5.65
N ASN A 40 -2.04 17.73 -5.62
CA ASN A 40 -1.85 16.52 -6.40
C ASN A 40 -3.19 15.95 -6.85
N GLN A 41 -3.20 14.80 -7.56
CA GLN A 41 -4.43 14.19 -8.06
C GLN A 41 -5.39 13.75 -6.93
N PHE A 42 -4.88 13.33 -5.77
CA PHE A 42 -5.71 12.95 -4.62
C PHE A 42 -6.42 14.17 -4.02
N THR A 43 -5.69 15.26 -3.79
CA THR A 43 -6.24 16.49 -3.20
C THR A 43 -7.17 17.23 -4.17
N LYS A 44 -6.93 17.13 -5.49
CA LYS A 44 -7.85 17.68 -6.51
C LYS A 44 -9.22 16.99 -6.42
N LEU A 45 -9.27 15.66 -6.33
CA LEU A 45 -10.52 14.93 -6.16
C LEU A 45 -11.24 15.30 -4.86
N LEU A 46 -10.50 15.48 -3.76
CA LEU A 46 -11.07 15.95 -2.49
C LEU A 46 -11.66 17.34 -2.60
N SER A 47 -11.00 18.24 -3.32
CA SER A 47 -11.48 19.64 -3.49
C SER A 47 -12.84 19.71 -4.20
N VAL A 48 -13.07 18.86 -5.20
CA VAL A 48 -14.35 18.78 -5.93
C VAL A 48 -15.48 18.28 -5.00
N THR A 49 -15.18 17.41 -4.06
CA THR A 49 -16.18 16.83 -3.15
C THR A 49 -16.37 17.63 -1.86
N LYS A 50 -15.60 18.70 -1.63
CA LYS A 50 -15.58 19.48 -0.38
C LYS A 50 -16.95 20.06 0.02
N TYR A 51 -17.75 20.43 -0.94
CA TYR A 51 -19.05 21.09 -0.72
C TYR A 51 -20.22 20.11 -0.59
N LEU A 52 -19.95 18.80 -0.68
CA LEU A 52 -20.98 17.79 -0.56
C LEU A 52 -21.22 17.41 0.91
N PRO A 53 -22.45 17.02 1.29
CA PRO A 53 -22.73 16.41 2.59
C PRO A 53 -21.82 15.19 2.82
N ALA A 54 -21.41 14.95 4.09
CA ALA A 54 -20.41 13.93 4.43
C ALA A 54 -20.71 12.54 3.83
N GLY A 55 -21.95 12.05 3.93
CA GLY A 55 -22.33 10.76 3.37
C GLY A 55 -22.25 10.69 1.83
N ALA A 56 -22.65 11.77 1.14
CA ALA A 56 -22.53 11.86 -0.32
C ALA A 56 -21.05 11.91 -0.73
N ARG A 57 -20.22 12.68 -0.02
CA ARG A 57 -18.78 12.77 -0.24
C ARG A 57 -18.11 11.40 -0.13
N SER A 58 -18.34 10.67 0.98
CA SER A 58 -17.81 9.33 1.21
C SER A 58 -18.22 8.35 0.11
N SER A 59 -19.48 8.35 -0.29
CA SER A 59 -19.98 7.47 -1.37
C SER A 59 -19.33 7.75 -2.72
N ILE A 60 -19.16 9.04 -3.06
CA ILE A 60 -18.50 9.44 -4.32
C ILE A 60 -17.02 9.06 -4.29
N LEU A 61 -16.32 9.32 -3.18
CA LEU A 61 -14.92 8.96 -3.03
C LEU A 61 -14.73 7.44 -3.15
N SER A 62 -15.55 6.63 -2.46
CA SER A 62 -15.48 5.17 -2.50
C SER A 62 -15.68 4.62 -3.93
N LYS A 63 -16.65 5.16 -4.67
CA LYS A 63 -16.88 4.79 -6.07
C LYS A 63 -15.75 5.23 -7.00
N ALA A 64 -15.25 6.46 -6.83
CA ALA A 64 -14.17 7.01 -7.65
C ALA A 64 -12.87 6.23 -7.46
N PHE A 65 -12.48 5.99 -6.21
CA PHE A 65 -11.25 5.22 -5.91
C PHE A 65 -11.38 3.74 -6.24
N GLY A 66 -12.56 3.13 -6.09
CA GLY A 66 -12.82 1.78 -6.56
C GLY A 66 -12.68 1.61 -8.07
N LYS A 67 -12.86 2.68 -8.87
CA LYS A 67 -12.57 2.68 -10.31
C LYS A 67 -11.09 2.88 -10.61
N VAL A 68 -10.39 3.72 -9.85
CA VAL A 68 -8.95 3.96 -10.02
C VAL A 68 -8.12 2.74 -9.60
N VAL A 69 -8.56 2.05 -8.54
CA VAL A 69 -7.94 0.80 -8.05
C VAL A 69 -9.01 -0.30 -8.11
N PRO A 70 -9.14 -1.02 -9.23
CA PRO A 70 -10.23 -1.98 -9.44
C PRO A 70 -10.35 -3.04 -8.35
N TYR A 71 -9.22 -3.54 -7.83
CA TYR A 71 -9.22 -4.53 -6.76
C TYR A 71 -9.85 -4.00 -5.45
N VAL A 72 -9.60 -2.74 -5.08
CA VAL A 72 -10.29 -2.07 -3.95
C VAL A 72 -11.79 -1.99 -4.23
N GLY A 73 -12.18 -1.69 -5.46
CA GLY A 73 -13.57 -1.61 -5.88
C GLY A 73 -14.36 -2.92 -5.72
N THR A 74 -13.71 -4.08 -5.86
CA THR A 74 -14.36 -5.41 -5.72
C THR A 74 -14.72 -5.75 -4.28
N THR A 75 -14.05 -5.17 -3.29
CA THR A 75 -14.22 -5.49 -1.87
C THR A 75 -15.30 -4.66 -1.17
N GLY A 76 -15.67 -3.53 -1.76
CA GLY A 76 -16.63 -2.60 -1.15
C GLY A 76 -16.04 -1.78 0.01
N ILE A 77 -14.72 -1.55 0.00
CA ILE A 77 -14.07 -0.64 0.95
C ILE A 77 -14.70 0.74 0.85
N TYR A 78 -15.10 1.30 2.01
CA TYR A 78 -15.79 2.57 2.12
C TYR A 78 -14.90 3.61 2.80
N TYR A 79 -14.76 4.78 2.18
CA TYR A 79 -13.93 5.90 2.68
C TYR A 79 -14.79 6.78 3.59
N GLU A 80 -14.56 6.72 4.90
CA GLU A 80 -15.33 7.46 5.90
C GLU A 80 -14.75 8.85 6.16
N THR A 81 -13.44 8.89 6.45
CA THR A 81 -12.70 10.13 6.70
C THR A 81 -11.50 10.18 5.78
N VAL A 82 -11.32 11.30 5.12
CA VAL A 82 -10.20 11.54 4.22
C VAL A 82 -9.66 12.94 4.47
N GLU A 83 -8.69 13.01 5.36
CA GLU A 83 -8.00 14.23 5.78
C GLU A 83 -6.48 14.02 5.64
N PRO A 84 -5.67 15.08 5.46
CA PRO A 84 -4.23 14.92 5.29
C PRO A 84 -3.50 14.28 6.46
N ASN A 85 -4.03 14.39 7.66
CA ASN A 85 -3.46 13.82 8.90
C ASN A 85 -4.16 12.53 9.35
N GLN A 86 -5.31 12.17 8.75
CA GLN A 86 -6.05 10.96 9.10
C GLN A 86 -6.88 10.44 7.93
N VAL A 87 -6.76 9.16 7.66
CA VAL A 87 -7.65 8.43 6.73
C VAL A 87 -8.30 7.28 7.46
N VAL A 88 -9.62 7.21 7.38
CA VAL A 88 -10.42 6.10 7.92
C VAL A 88 -11.16 5.44 6.76
N VAL A 89 -10.90 4.17 6.57
CA VAL A 89 -11.63 3.32 5.62
C VAL A 89 -12.23 2.13 6.35
N SER A 90 -13.39 1.67 5.91
CA SER A 90 -14.07 0.53 6.54
C SER A 90 -14.46 -0.55 5.54
N LEU A 91 -14.66 -1.75 6.06
CA LEU A 91 -15.03 -2.94 5.31
C LEU A 91 -16.05 -3.76 6.10
N ASN A 92 -17.18 -4.05 5.46
CA ASN A 92 -18.20 -4.93 6.03
C ASN A 92 -17.87 -6.40 5.70
N ASN A 93 -18.15 -7.30 6.65
CA ASN A 93 -18.10 -8.74 6.41
C ASN A 93 -19.26 -9.17 5.50
N ASN A 94 -19.05 -9.19 4.21
CA ASN A 94 -19.98 -9.67 3.20
C ASN A 94 -19.37 -10.86 2.42
N LYS A 95 -20.18 -11.58 1.65
CA LYS A 95 -19.75 -12.79 0.93
C LYS A 95 -18.55 -12.59 0.00
N ALA A 96 -18.40 -11.39 -0.58
CA ALA A 96 -17.31 -11.11 -1.53
C ALA A 96 -15.92 -11.07 -0.86
N VAL A 97 -15.88 -10.84 0.46
CA VAL A 97 -14.64 -10.72 1.24
C VAL A 97 -14.47 -11.80 2.30
N GLN A 98 -15.36 -12.82 2.33
CA GLN A 98 -15.29 -13.92 3.29
C GLN A 98 -14.27 -14.99 2.90
N ASN A 99 -13.69 -15.61 3.90
CA ASN A 99 -12.97 -16.86 3.79
C ASN A 99 -13.91 -18.08 4.00
N HIS A 100 -13.37 -19.30 3.93
CA HIS A 100 -14.10 -20.56 4.06
C HIS A 100 -14.84 -20.77 5.40
N ILE A 101 -14.48 -20.01 6.45
CA ILE A 101 -15.14 -20.06 7.78
C ILE A 101 -16.10 -18.88 8.02
N GLY A 102 -16.41 -18.08 7.00
CA GLY A 102 -17.32 -16.93 7.09
C GLY A 102 -16.75 -15.69 7.79
N SER A 103 -15.45 -15.66 8.08
CA SER A 103 -14.74 -14.49 8.59
C SER A 103 -14.25 -13.63 7.44
N ILE A 104 -13.94 -12.35 7.68
CA ILE A 104 -13.28 -11.51 6.68
C ILE A 104 -11.93 -12.16 6.33
N HIS A 105 -11.68 -12.31 5.04
CA HIS A 105 -10.46 -12.92 4.52
C HIS A 105 -9.23 -12.07 4.87
N ALA A 106 -8.12 -12.72 5.25
CA ALA A 106 -6.89 -12.04 5.64
C ALA A 106 -6.40 -11.04 4.58
N VAL A 107 -6.45 -11.40 3.29
CA VAL A 107 -6.07 -10.51 2.19
C VAL A 107 -6.96 -9.25 2.12
N ALA A 108 -8.28 -9.38 2.38
CA ALA A 108 -9.18 -8.23 2.38
C ALA A 108 -8.87 -7.26 3.54
N ILE A 109 -8.43 -7.78 4.69
CA ILE A 109 -7.99 -6.98 5.83
C ILE A 109 -6.66 -6.27 5.51
N THR A 110 -5.72 -6.99 4.90
CA THR A 110 -4.45 -6.42 4.44
C THR A 110 -4.68 -5.30 3.42
N LEU A 111 -5.57 -5.53 2.45
CA LEU A 111 -5.97 -4.52 1.47
C LEU A 111 -6.60 -3.28 2.12
N LEU A 112 -7.40 -3.47 3.18
CA LEU A 112 -7.99 -2.37 3.92
C LEU A 112 -6.91 -1.48 4.56
N ALA A 113 -5.90 -2.10 5.20
CA ALA A 113 -4.77 -1.39 5.80
C ALA A 113 -3.89 -0.71 4.73
N GLU A 114 -3.59 -1.40 3.63
CA GLU A 114 -2.88 -0.84 2.48
C GLU A 114 -3.62 0.38 1.91
N THR A 115 -4.94 0.27 1.74
CA THR A 115 -5.78 1.37 1.25
C THR A 115 -5.70 2.59 2.16
N ALA A 116 -5.81 2.42 3.48
CA ALA A 116 -5.74 3.54 4.43
C ALA A 116 -4.37 4.22 4.39
N THR A 117 -3.30 3.42 4.49
CA THR A 117 -1.92 3.91 4.61
C THR A 117 -1.38 4.48 3.28
N GLY A 118 -1.69 3.84 2.16
CA GLY A 118 -1.32 4.35 0.84
C GLY A 118 -2.05 5.63 0.49
N PHE A 119 -3.33 5.73 0.91
CA PHE A 119 -4.12 6.92 0.66
C PHE A 119 -3.62 8.14 1.43
N ILE A 120 -3.34 7.99 2.74
CA ILE A 120 -2.83 9.11 3.54
C ILE A 120 -1.46 9.56 3.06
N LEU A 121 -0.57 8.62 2.66
CA LEU A 121 0.69 8.98 2.03
C LEU A 121 0.46 9.73 0.72
N GLY A 122 -0.43 9.23 -0.15
CA GLY A 122 -0.78 9.86 -1.41
C GLY A 122 -1.31 11.29 -1.27
N LEU A 123 -2.07 11.59 -0.21
CA LEU A 123 -2.53 12.95 0.11
C LEU A 123 -1.39 13.91 0.45
N ASN A 124 -0.30 13.39 1.01
CA ASN A 124 0.83 14.18 1.50
C ASN A 124 2.05 14.14 0.56
N LEU A 125 1.95 13.40 -0.56
CA LEU A 125 3.05 13.24 -1.50
C LEU A 125 2.96 14.27 -2.62
N PRO A 126 4.04 15.03 -2.91
CA PRO A 126 4.12 15.90 -4.08
C PRO A 126 3.85 15.18 -5.40
N SER A 127 3.32 15.90 -6.40
CA SER A 127 2.86 15.32 -7.66
C SER A 127 3.97 14.78 -8.56
N ASP A 128 5.22 15.16 -8.31
CA ASP A 128 6.43 14.71 -9.01
C ASP A 128 6.96 13.37 -8.52
N ARG A 129 6.33 12.77 -7.51
CA ARG A 129 6.73 11.50 -6.89
C ARG A 129 5.66 10.43 -7.07
N ILE A 130 6.10 9.18 -6.94
CA ILE A 130 5.24 8.00 -6.93
C ILE A 130 5.45 7.23 -5.63
N LEU A 131 4.34 6.75 -5.05
CA LEU A 131 4.37 5.88 -3.88
C LEU A 131 4.39 4.41 -4.30
N LEU A 132 5.09 3.60 -3.52
CA LEU A 132 5.23 2.17 -3.74
C LEU A 132 5.19 1.47 -2.37
N ILE A 133 4.40 0.40 -2.24
CA ILE A 133 4.49 -0.45 -1.07
C ILE A 133 5.83 -1.21 -1.10
N LYS A 134 6.61 -1.11 -0.03
CA LYS A 134 7.92 -1.79 0.09
C LYS A 134 7.79 -3.12 0.81
N SER A 135 7.10 -3.12 1.93
CA SER A 135 6.86 -4.31 2.73
C SER A 135 5.66 -4.11 3.65
N TYR A 136 5.08 -5.21 4.10
CA TYR A 136 4.07 -5.18 5.15
C TYR A 136 4.18 -6.41 6.04
N SER A 137 3.75 -6.26 7.30
CA SER A 137 3.55 -7.33 8.26
C SER A 137 2.14 -7.23 8.83
N VAL A 138 1.42 -8.35 8.88
CA VAL A 138 0.07 -8.41 9.42
C VAL A 138 -0.05 -9.58 10.38
N ASN A 139 -0.33 -9.29 11.64
CA ASN A 139 -0.49 -10.28 12.70
C ASN A 139 -1.95 -10.36 13.12
N PHE A 140 -2.56 -11.53 12.95
CA PHE A 140 -3.97 -11.78 13.25
C PHE A 140 -4.09 -12.43 14.62
N HIS A 141 -4.70 -11.72 15.58
CA HIS A 141 -4.90 -12.25 16.94
C HIS A 141 -6.23 -12.96 17.10
N ARG A 142 -7.24 -12.57 16.31
CA ARG A 142 -8.56 -13.22 16.26
C ARG A 142 -9.28 -13.02 14.94
N PRO A 143 -10.16 -13.95 14.54
CA PRO A 143 -10.96 -13.79 13.32
C PRO A 143 -12.07 -12.73 13.51
N ILE A 144 -12.42 -12.05 12.43
CA ILE A 144 -13.56 -11.12 12.37
C ILE A 144 -14.73 -11.85 11.72
N LYS A 145 -15.67 -12.33 12.55
CA LYS A 145 -16.77 -13.19 12.10
C LYS A 145 -18.03 -12.42 11.67
N LYS A 146 -18.27 -11.25 12.23
CA LYS A 146 -19.47 -10.42 11.95
C LYS A 146 -19.11 -8.95 11.92
N GLY A 147 -19.98 -8.15 11.33
CA GLY A 147 -19.95 -6.70 11.43
C GLY A 147 -18.93 -6.03 10.52
N GLN A 148 -18.39 -4.95 10.98
CA GLN A 148 -17.53 -4.04 10.24
C GLN A 148 -16.19 -3.84 10.94
N ILE A 149 -15.12 -3.79 10.17
CA ILE A 149 -13.80 -3.32 10.61
C ILE A 149 -13.46 -1.98 9.99
N ALA A 150 -12.63 -1.20 10.66
CA ALA A 150 -12.09 0.04 10.13
C ALA A 150 -10.56 0.06 10.25
N ALA A 151 -9.88 0.50 9.22
CA ALA A 151 -8.47 0.86 9.25
C ALA A 151 -8.35 2.38 9.41
N ILE A 152 -7.57 2.79 10.40
CA ILE A 152 -7.33 4.19 10.76
C ILE A 152 -5.84 4.45 10.57
N ALA A 153 -5.48 5.13 9.49
CA ALA A 153 -4.12 5.60 9.25
C ALA A 153 -3.99 7.05 9.71
N SER A 154 -2.85 7.39 10.31
CA SER A 154 -2.58 8.74 10.79
C SER A 154 -1.15 9.17 10.52
N LEU A 155 -0.94 10.48 10.33
CA LEU A 155 0.37 11.10 10.21
C LEU A 155 0.43 12.33 11.10
N SER A 156 1.53 12.49 11.83
CA SER A 156 1.85 13.74 12.52
C SER A 156 2.26 14.82 11.53
N ASP A 157 2.23 16.08 11.95
CA ASP A 157 2.70 17.18 11.10
C ASP A 157 4.20 17.07 10.79
N GLU A 158 5.00 16.51 11.70
CA GLU A 158 6.42 16.21 11.49
C GLU A 158 6.63 15.18 10.39
N GLN A 159 5.87 14.06 10.42
CA GLN A 159 5.92 13.04 9.38
C GLN A 159 5.48 13.59 8.02
N ARG A 160 4.48 14.45 7.99
CA ARG A 160 4.01 15.11 6.77
C ARG A 160 5.04 16.07 6.20
N LEU A 161 5.77 16.81 7.05
CA LEU A 161 6.89 17.66 6.64
C LEU A 161 8.05 16.84 6.09
N ASP A 162 8.36 15.70 6.72
CA ASP A 162 9.41 14.80 6.24
C ASP A 162 9.07 14.25 4.83
N ILE A 163 7.84 13.77 4.64
CA ILE A 163 7.36 13.32 3.31
C ILE A 163 7.46 14.45 2.28
N LEU A 164 7.13 15.68 2.65
CA LEU A 164 7.16 16.82 1.74
C LEU A 164 8.59 17.19 1.32
N ASN A 165 9.51 17.20 2.28
CA ASN A 165 10.88 17.71 2.10
C ASN A 165 11.86 16.64 1.57
N THR A 166 11.52 15.35 1.68
CA THR A 166 12.38 14.23 1.28
C THR A 166 12.01 13.75 -0.13
N PRO A 167 12.80 14.05 -1.17
CA PRO A 167 12.49 13.66 -2.55
C PRO A 167 12.32 12.16 -2.77
N LYS A 168 13.12 11.36 -2.04
CA LYS A 168 13.11 9.90 -2.07
C LYS A 168 13.27 9.39 -0.64
N GLY A 169 12.34 8.56 -0.18
CA GLY A 169 12.34 8.08 1.19
C GLY A 169 11.46 6.88 1.40
N GLU A 170 11.40 6.44 2.64
CA GLU A 170 10.51 5.37 3.10
C GLU A 170 10.06 5.65 4.53
N MET A 171 8.86 5.16 4.86
CA MET A 171 8.27 5.33 6.19
C MET A 171 7.30 4.20 6.50
N ILE A 172 7.26 3.76 7.76
CA ILE A 172 6.15 2.97 8.29
C ILE A 172 5.01 3.92 8.60
N ILE A 173 3.88 3.74 7.92
CA ILE A 173 2.69 4.57 8.15
C ILE A 173 1.87 3.96 9.29
N PRO A 174 1.67 4.69 10.40
CA PRO A 174 0.87 4.21 11.52
C PRO A 174 -0.55 3.88 11.09
N CYS A 175 -1.01 2.66 11.42
CA CYS A 175 -2.35 2.19 11.11
C CYS A 175 -2.88 1.28 12.22
N VAL A 176 -4.12 1.50 12.62
CA VAL A 176 -4.82 0.69 13.62
C VAL A 176 -6.06 0.07 12.98
N ILE A 177 -6.24 -1.24 13.16
CA ILE A 177 -7.46 -1.95 12.76
C ILE A 177 -8.40 -2.05 13.96
N LYS A 178 -9.60 -1.49 13.83
CA LYS A 178 -10.65 -1.56 14.83
C LYS A 178 -11.79 -2.48 14.38
N ASP A 179 -12.19 -3.39 15.23
CA ASP A 179 -13.41 -4.18 15.08
C ASP A 179 -14.56 -3.41 15.78
N ARG A 180 -15.55 -2.99 14.99
CA ARG A 180 -16.65 -2.14 15.48
C ARG A 180 -17.72 -2.90 16.23
N GLU A 181 -17.72 -4.21 16.14
CA GLU A 181 -18.68 -5.09 16.84
C GLU A 181 -18.10 -5.68 18.13
N SER A 182 -16.90 -5.28 18.52
CA SER A 182 -16.23 -5.83 19.70
C SER A 182 -15.82 -4.75 20.67
N ASP A 183 -16.24 -4.91 21.92
CA ASP A 183 -15.84 -4.06 23.07
C ASP A 183 -14.46 -4.45 23.63
N SER A 184 -13.71 -5.33 22.93
CA SER A 184 -12.40 -5.78 23.38
C SER A 184 -11.36 -4.67 23.25
N ASP A 185 -10.63 -4.39 24.33
CA ASP A 185 -9.50 -3.46 24.35
C ASP A 185 -8.28 -3.96 23.53
N ARG A 186 -8.28 -5.25 23.18
CA ARG A 186 -7.19 -5.83 22.39
C ARG A 186 -7.46 -5.64 20.89
N ASP A 187 -6.51 -5.02 20.20
CA ASP A 187 -6.56 -4.93 18.75
C ASP A 187 -6.63 -6.33 18.12
N PRO A 188 -7.62 -6.58 17.24
CA PRO A 188 -7.79 -7.90 16.63
C PRO A 188 -6.67 -8.23 15.66
N ILE A 189 -6.05 -7.20 15.08
CA ILE A 189 -5.05 -7.31 14.04
C ILE A 189 -4.05 -6.18 14.22
N VAL A 190 -2.77 -6.51 14.19
CA VAL A 190 -1.66 -5.55 14.20
C VAL A 190 -1.03 -5.51 12.81
N VAL A 191 -0.90 -4.32 12.27
CA VAL A 191 -0.38 -4.09 10.93
C VAL A 191 0.80 -3.13 10.94
N GLU A 192 1.79 -3.41 10.12
CA GLU A 192 2.88 -2.50 9.76
C GLU A 192 2.95 -2.41 8.25
N MET A 193 2.81 -1.20 7.70
CA MET A 193 2.86 -0.93 6.27
C MET A 193 4.00 0.03 5.98
N THR A 194 5.08 -0.49 5.39
CA THR A 194 6.23 0.31 4.97
C THR A 194 6.02 0.76 3.54
N TRP A 195 5.94 2.06 3.36
CA TRP A 195 5.81 2.71 2.07
C TRP A 195 7.10 3.41 1.70
N ALA A 196 7.43 3.38 0.41
CA ALA A 196 8.51 4.16 -0.17
C ALA A 196 7.95 5.14 -1.20
N TRP A 197 8.69 6.22 -1.45
CA TRP A 197 8.40 7.14 -2.56
C TRP A 197 9.68 7.51 -3.29
N ILE A 198 9.56 7.69 -4.60
CA ILE A 198 10.65 8.05 -5.50
C ILE A 198 10.20 9.13 -6.49
N PRO A 199 11.11 9.95 -7.02
CA PRO A 199 10.81 10.84 -8.13
C PRO A 199 10.31 10.07 -9.36
N LYS A 200 9.27 10.57 -10.03
CA LYS A 200 8.74 9.95 -11.27
C LYS A 200 9.80 9.85 -12.35
N ALA A 201 10.64 10.89 -12.47
CA ALA A 201 11.75 10.90 -13.43
C ALA A 201 12.73 9.72 -13.24
N GLU A 202 12.99 9.32 -11.98
CA GLU A 202 13.85 8.16 -11.69
C GLU A 202 13.19 6.85 -12.18
N LEU A 203 11.89 6.71 -12.01
CA LEU A 203 11.16 5.53 -12.48
C LEU A 203 11.13 5.46 -14.02
N GLU A 204 10.94 6.60 -14.68
CA GLU A 204 10.95 6.70 -16.14
C GLU A 204 12.33 6.39 -16.71
N ALA A 205 13.40 6.91 -16.12
CA ALA A 205 14.77 6.59 -16.51
C ALA A 205 15.09 5.09 -16.39
N ARG A 206 14.64 4.44 -15.30
CA ARG A 206 14.80 2.99 -15.13
C ARG A 206 14.01 2.17 -16.16
N ARG A 207 12.84 2.64 -16.57
CA ARG A 207 12.03 1.99 -17.61
C ARG A 207 12.69 2.10 -18.98
N GLN A 208 13.24 3.26 -19.32
CA GLN A 208 13.96 3.49 -20.57
C GLN A 208 15.24 2.65 -20.65
N GLY A 209 16.05 2.60 -19.57
CA GLY A 209 17.24 1.75 -19.50
C GLY A 209 16.93 0.27 -19.74
N LYS A 210 15.89 -0.27 -19.06
CA LYS A 210 15.46 -1.66 -19.27
C LYS A 210 14.89 -1.93 -20.67
N ALA A 211 14.25 -0.95 -21.28
CA ALA A 211 13.74 -1.09 -22.64
C ALA A 211 14.92 -1.16 -23.65
N SER A 212 15.96 -0.36 -23.44
CA SER A 212 17.16 -0.37 -24.29
C SER A 212 17.95 -1.68 -24.15
N GLU A 213 18.10 -2.21 -22.92
CA GLU A 213 18.75 -3.51 -22.71
C GLU A 213 17.97 -4.65 -23.39
N LYS A 214 16.64 -4.64 -23.32
CA LYS A 214 15.82 -5.68 -23.93
C LYS A 214 15.87 -5.66 -25.47
N VAL A 215 15.96 -4.49 -26.07
CA VAL A 215 16.14 -4.35 -27.53
C VAL A 215 17.52 -4.88 -27.94
N ALA A 216 18.57 -4.56 -27.19
CA ALA A 216 19.92 -5.05 -27.45
C ALA A 216 20.05 -6.59 -27.33
N GLU A 217 19.32 -7.20 -26.36
CA GLU A 217 19.26 -8.67 -26.21
C GLU A 217 18.48 -9.36 -27.35
N ASP A 218 17.45 -8.71 -27.87
CA ASP A 218 16.63 -9.25 -28.97
C ASP A 218 17.37 -9.14 -30.30
N ASP A 219 18.11 -8.05 -30.55
CA ASP A 219 18.93 -7.86 -31.70
C ASP A 219 20.08 -8.89 -31.75
N THR A 220 20.76 -9.15 -30.63
CA THR A 220 21.82 -10.17 -30.54
C THR A 220 21.30 -11.60 -30.74
N LYS A 221 20.09 -11.91 -30.33
CA LYS A 221 19.46 -13.21 -30.60
C LYS A 221 19.07 -13.37 -32.07
N THR A 222 18.63 -12.30 -32.69
CA THR A 222 18.27 -12.29 -34.11
C THR A 222 19.49 -12.47 -35.00
N GLU A 223 20.62 -11.81 -34.69
CA GLU A 223 21.89 -12.00 -35.42
C GLU A 223 22.45 -13.42 -35.27
N ALA A 224 22.43 -13.99 -34.05
CA ALA A 224 22.86 -15.36 -33.80
C ALA A 224 22.02 -16.41 -34.54
N SER A 225 20.71 -16.17 -34.71
CA SER A 225 19.82 -17.07 -35.47
C SER A 225 19.99 -16.98 -36.96
N ILE A 226 20.50 -15.87 -37.53
CA ILE A 226 20.81 -15.69 -38.93
C ILE A 226 22.13 -16.40 -39.27
N GLU A 227 23.16 -16.29 -38.42
CA GLU A 227 24.45 -16.98 -38.63
C GLU A 227 24.29 -18.52 -38.56
N GLU A 228 23.40 -19.05 -37.71
CA GLU A 228 23.13 -20.51 -37.67
C GLU A 228 22.37 -21.01 -38.91
N SER A 229 21.56 -20.18 -39.57
CA SER A 229 20.82 -20.53 -40.78
C SER A 229 21.71 -20.52 -42.03
N ASP A 230 22.73 -19.66 -42.12
CA ASP A 230 23.66 -19.61 -43.22
C ASP A 230 24.73 -20.73 -43.17
N ALA A 231 25.09 -21.21 -41.96
CA ALA A 231 26.00 -22.34 -41.80
C ALA A 231 25.42 -23.68 -42.23
N SER A 232 24.08 -23.83 -42.25
CA SER A 232 23.42 -25.09 -42.62
C SER A 232 23.14 -25.26 -44.11
N SER A 233 23.36 -24.23 -44.94
CA SER A 233 23.07 -24.24 -46.37
C SER A 233 24.27 -24.57 -47.26
N THR A 234 25.49 -24.82 -46.71
CA THR A 234 26.73 -25.08 -47.48
C THR A 234 27.15 -26.56 -47.53
N GLU A 235 26.41 -27.51 -46.98
CA GLU A 235 26.78 -28.94 -46.97
C GLU A 235 25.84 -29.85 -47.77
N ASN A 236 25.42 -29.46 -48.98
CA ASN A 236 24.69 -30.41 -49.81
C ASN A 236 24.91 -30.18 -51.34
N GLU A 237 26.17 -30.21 -51.79
CA GLU A 237 26.43 -30.35 -53.20
C GLU A 237 27.74 -31.12 -53.43
N SER A 238 27.72 -32.46 -53.32
CA SER A 238 28.54 -33.40 -54.08
C SER A 238 28.18 -34.84 -53.68
N ASP A 239 27.39 -35.50 -54.49
CA ASP A 239 27.68 -36.86 -54.94
C ASP A 239 26.57 -37.35 -55.91
N ALA A 240 26.85 -37.37 -57.20
CA ALA A 240 26.16 -38.16 -58.15
C ALA A 240 27.12 -39.22 -58.73
N PRO A 241 26.81 -40.54 -58.60
CA PRO A 241 27.63 -41.57 -59.26
C PRO A 241 27.16 -41.83 -60.67
N LYS A 242 28.16 -42.11 -61.48
CA LYS A 242 28.05 -42.68 -62.85
C LYS A 242 27.36 -44.04 -62.86
#